data_83ff91d0743b29422caa8d9156301150
#
_entry.id   83ff91d0743b29422caa8d9156301150
#
_cell.length_a   1.000
_cell.length_b   1.000
_cell.length_c   1.000
_cell.angle_alpha   90.00
_cell.angle_beta   90.00
_cell.angle_gamma   90.00
#
_symmetry.space_group_name_H-M   'P 1'
#
loop_
_entity.id
_entity.type
_entity.pdbx_description
1 polymer ?
#
loop_
_entity_poly.entity_id
_entity_poly.type
_entity_poly.pdbx_seq_one_letter_code
_entity_poly.pdbx_strand_id
1 'polypeptide(L)'
;MKRLAILTSVLCLSLVFAGCANNKKTAEGDTPVTTEAATAEAVASSHQVIVEDLTREVVSRGEFEYISSCPKLIVDGVEATEINTAISEHVQNTYPFRTSDEYVDGYETLYKWGVKDNTVSIVIFALAVGEDYYTVEVYNYDLDTLEPLEDTEVAKRLGMTDEEFFDRTAEIFNERYDGIADIDLEKSIAQIDYYNITPYITPEGNAGVAACIYYAPGSQFYGMESMRCFEL
;
A
#
# COMPACT_ATOMS: atom_id res chain seq x y z
N MET A 1 -2.81 -41.75 35.86
CA MET A 1 -3.43 -40.46 35.54
C MET A 1 -2.80 -39.96 34.24
N LYS A 2 -3.49 -40.15 33.12
CA LYS A 2 -3.01 -39.79 31.76
C LYS A 2 -3.49 -38.37 31.46
N ARG A 3 -2.55 -37.46 31.17
CA ARG A 3 -2.88 -36.10 30.69
C ARG A 3 -3.11 -36.14 29.18
N LEU A 4 -4.30 -35.75 28.79
CA LEU A 4 -4.75 -35.64 27.42
C LEU A 4 -4.29 -34.26 26.90
N ALA A 5 -3.44 -34.23 25.87
CA ALA A 5 -3.05 -33.01 25.17
C ALA A 5 -4.08 -32.74 24.06
N ILE A 6 -4.76 -31.61 24.15
CA ILE A 6 -5.70 -31.17 23.13
C ILE A 6 -4.87 -30.34 22.12
N LEU A 7 -4.70 -30.89 20.91
CA LEU A 7 -4.19 -30.17 19.76
C LEU A 7 -5.33 -29.33 19.16
N THR A 8 -5.25 -28.04 19.28
CA THR A 8 -6.16 -27.12 18.61
C THR A 8 -5.59 -26.82 17.20
N SER A 9 -6.19 -27.45 16.18
CA SER A 9 -5.91 -27.15 14.78
C SER A 9 -6.58 -25.83 14.44
N VAL A 10 -5.78 -24.81 14.14
CA VAL A 10 -6.26 -23.57 13.53
C VAL A 10 -6.49 -23.86 12.05
N LEU A 11 -7.76 -23.89 11.67
CA LEU A 11 -8.20 -24.04 10.28
C LEU A 11 -8.14 -22.65 9.62
N CYS A 12 -7.13 -22.42 8.77
CA CYS A 12 -7.10 -21.25 7.89
C CYS A 12 -8.21 -21.38 6.84
N LEU A 13 -9.27 -20.60 7.01
CA LEU A 13 -10.34 -20.49 6.01
C LEU A 13 -9.92 -19.41 5.00
N SER A 14 -9.36 -19.84 3.87
CA SER A 14 -9.14 -18.97 2.72
C SER A 14 -10.48 -18.78 2.00
N LEU A 15 -11.10 -17.63 2.19
CA LEU A 15 -12.27 -17.19 1.40
C LEU A 15 -11.80 -16.80 -0.01
N VAL A 16 -12.05 -17.70 -0.95
CA VAL A 16 -11.94 -17.44 -2.39
C VAL A 16 -13.20 -16.71 -2.82
N PHE A 17 -13.09 -15.43 -3.15
CA PHE A 17 -14.17 -14.72 -3.85
C PHE A 17 -14.27 -15.24 -5.28
N ALA A 18 -15.27 -16.04 -5.56
CA ALA A 18 -15.67 -16.41 -6.90
C ALA A 18 -16.56 -15.30 -7.48
N GLY A 19 -15.95 -14.26 -8.07
CA GLY A 19 -16.63 -13.30 -8.94
C GLY A 19 -16.88 -13.94 -10.30
N CYS A 20 -18.06 -13.71 -10.86
CA CYS A 20 -18.53 -14.28 -12.11
C CYS A 20 -17.55 -14.05 -13.27
N ALA A 21 -17.13 -15.16 -13.89
CA ALA A 21 -16.24 -15.17 -15.04
C ALA A 21 -16.96 -14.63 -16.27
N ASN A 22 -16.48 -13.49 -16.77
CA ASN A 22 -16.53 -13.19 -18.21
C ASN A 22 -15.07 -13.12 -18.68
N ASN A 23 -14.71 -14.04 -19.58
CA ASN A 23 -13.37 -14.24 -20.12
C ASN A 23 -12.87 -13.01 -20.90
N LYS A 24 -12.30 -12.04 -20.22
CA LYS A 24 -11.27 -11.14 -20.75
C LYS A 24 -10.10 -11.23 -19.78
N LYS A 25 -8.88 -11.41 -20.33
CA LYS A 25 -7.66 -11.22 -19.53
C LYS A 25 -7.65 -9.77 -19.04
N THR A 26 -8.21 -9.55 -17.88
CA THR A 26 -8.00 -8.36 -17.10
C THR A 26 -6.69 -8.56 -16.35
N ALA A 27 -5.83 -7.56 -16.36
CA ALA A 27 -4.66 -7.54 -15.48
C ALA A 27 -5.16 -7.86 -14.06
N GLU A 28 -4.67 -8.93 -13.47
CA GLU A 28 -4.83 -9.19 -12.05
C GLU A 28 -4.12 -8.04 -11.34
N GLY A 29 -4.88 -6.99 -11.05
CA GLY A 29 -4.42 -5.93 -10.19
C GLY A 29 -4.19 -6.54 -8.81
N ASP A 30 -3.07 -6.22 -8.19
CA ASP A 30 -2.83 -6.50 -6.78
C ASP A 30 -4.01 -5.99 -5.97
N THR A 31 -4.95 -6.87 -5.68
CA THR A 31 -6.05 -6.59 -4.76
C THR A 31 -5.39 -6.32 -3.41
N PRO A 32 -5.70 -5.22 -2.73
CA PRO A 32 -5.18 -5.02 -1.38
C PRO A 32 -5.58 -6.24 -0.54
N VAL A 33 -4.58 -7.02 -0.16
CA VAL A 33 -4.78 -8.16 0.74
C VAL A 33 -5.33 -7.59 2.03
N THR A 34 -6.49 -8.06 2.44
CA THR A 34 -7.06 -7.76 3.75
C THR A 34 -6.04 -8.22 4.80
N THR A 35 -5.21 -7.30 5.26
CA THR A 35 -4.23 -7.61 6.30
C THR A 35 -4.99 -7.48 7.62
N GLU A 36 -5.18 -8.58 8.34
CA GLU A 36 -5.46 -8.51 9.78
C GLU A 36 -4.44 -7.55 10.39
N ALA A 37 -4.87 -6.75 11.38
CA ALA A 37 -3.99 -5.85 12.11
C ALA A 37 -2.74 -6.61 12.56
N ALA A 38 -1.73 -6.62 11.73
CA ALA A 38 -0.49 -7.29 12.00
C ALA A 38 0.37 -6.28 12.77
N THR A 39 0.43 -6.45 14.07
CA THR A 39 1.56 -5.95 14.84
C THR A 39 2.75 -6.80 14.38
N ALA A 40 3.39 -6.40 13.30
CA ALA A 40 4.62 -7.04 12.85
C ALA A 40 5.79 -6.25 13.42
N GLU A 41 6.70 -6.95 14.05
CA GLU A 41 7.98 -6.42 14.53
C GLU A 41 9.04 -6.74 13.47
N ALA A 42 9.65 -5.73 12.87
CA ALA A 42 10.77 -5.92 11.95
C ALA A 42 12.10 -5.62 12.64
N VAL A 43 13.01 -6.55 12.58
CA VAL A 43 14.39 -6.40 13.10
C VAL A 43 15.34 -6.49 11.91
N ALA A 44 15.49 -5.39 11.18
CA ALA A 44 16.50 -5.26 10.13
C ALA A 44 17.30 -3.96 10.24
N SER A 45 16.95 -3.10 11.21
CA SER A 45 17.60 -1.84 11.51
C SER A 45 18.22 -1.89 12.90
N SER A 46 19.03 -0.87 13.26
CA SER A 46 19.49 -0.65 14.63
C SER A 46 18.34 -0.29 15.60
N HIS A 47 17.13 -0.07 15.07
CA HIS A 47 15.94 0.32 15.79
C HIS A 47 14.88 -0.80 15.82
N GLN A 48 14.16 -0.90 16.92
CA GLN A 48 12.92 -1.66 17.00
C GLN A 48 11.80 -0.80 16.45
N VAL A 49 11.18 -1.24 15.35
CA VAL A 49 10.09 -0.52 14.67
C VAL A 49 8.79 -1.31 14.81
N ILE A 50 7.76 -0.64 15.26
CA ILE A 50 6.40 -1.16 15.32
C ILE A 50 5.49 -0.17 14.58
N VAL A 51 4.67 -0.69 13.67
CA VAL A 51 3.56 0.07 13.09
C VAL A 51 2.26 -0.65 13.42
N GLU A 52 1.37 0.06 14.08
CA GLU A 52 0.08 -0.47 14.51
C GLU A 52 -1.05 0.52 14.19
N ASP A 53 -2.29 0.13 14.41
CA ASP A 53 -3.42 1.05 14.17
C ASP A 53 -3.43 2.19 15.20
N LEU A 54 -3.33 3.45 14.74
CA LEU A 54 -3.69 4.63 15.52
C LEU A 54 -5.21 4.70 15.66
N THR A 55 -5.90 4.49 14.54
CA THR A 55 -7.36 4.36 14.48
C THR A 55 -7.71 3.23 13.55
N ARG A 56 -8.76 2.48 13.88
CA ARG A 56 -9.34 1.47 13.00
C ARG A 56 -10.86 1.47 13.19
N GLU A 57 -11.57 1.72 12.12
CA GLU A 57 -13.02 1.60 12.03
C GLU A 57 -13.37 0.48 11.06
N VAL A 58 -14.28 -0.40 11.47
CA VAL A 58 -14.78 -1.49 10.64
C VAL A 58 -16.30 -1.44 10.65
N VAL A 59 -16.91 -1.33 9.48
CA VAL A 59 -18.36 -1.25 9.33
C VAL A 59 -18.86 -2.34 8.40
N SER A 60 -19.71 -3.21 8.90
CA SER A 60 -20.35 -4.27 8.10
C SER A 60 -21.70 -3.80 7.58
N ARG A 61 -21.95 -4.01 6.29
CA ARG A 61 -23.22 -3.75 5.61
C ARG A 61 -23.61 -4.91 4.71
N GLY A 62 -24.51 -5.76 5.19
CA GLY A 62 -24.87 -6.99 4.49
C GLY A 62 -23.68 -7.95 4.38
N GLU A 63 -23.25 -8.23 3.17
CA GLU A 63 -22.08 -9.07 2.87
C GLU A 63 -20.76 -8.28 2.71
N PHE A 64 -20.82 -6.95 2.80
CA PHE A 64 -19.67 -6.08 2.64
C PHE A 64 -19.13 -5.64 3.99
N GLU A 65 -17.82 -5.57 4.08
CA GLU A 65 -17.09 -5.00 5.19
C GLU A 65 -16.23 -3.85 4.67
N TYR A 66 -16.36 -2.68 5.29
CA TYR A 66 -15.65 -1.46 4.98
C TYR A 66 -14.66 -1.17 6.10
N ILE A 67 -13.42 -0.85 5.75
CA ILE A 67 -12.35 -0.66 6.72
C ILE A 67 -11.68 0.69 6.49
N SER A 68 -11.56 1.47 7.55
CA SER A 68 -10.71 2.65 7.58
C SER A 68 -9.71 2.54 8.72
N SER A 69 -8.42 2.46 8.39
CA SER A 69 -7.34 2.41 9.35
C SER A 69 -6.27 3.46 9.07
N CYS A 70 -5.70 4.01 10.13
CA CYS A 70 -4.60 4.95 10.08
C CYS A 70 -3.42 4.38 10.88
N PRO A 71 -2.19 4.36 10.33
CA PRO A 71 -1.03 3.81 11.02
C PRO A 71 -0.50 4.73 12.12
N LYS A 72 0.14 4.11 13.11
CA LYS A 72 0.94 4.73 14.15
C LYS A 72 2.33 4.11 14.17
N LEU A 73 3.36 4.92 14.01
CA LEU A 73 4.76 4.52 14.08
C LEU A 73 5.27 4.65 15.53
N ILE A 74 5.95 3.60 16.00
CA ILE A 74 6.65 3.54 17.27
C ILE A 74 8.08 3.09 16.98
N VAL A 75 9.07 3.85 17.45
CA VAL A 75 10.50 3.54 17.30
C VAL A 75 11.13 3.42 18.68
N ASP A 76 11.79 2.29 18.95
CA ASP A 76 12.43 1.99 20.25
C ASP A 76 11.48 2.15 21.46
N GLY A 77 10.22 1.81 21.27
CA GLY A 77 9.17 1.93 22.29
C GLY A 77 8.65 3.35 22.52
N VAL A 78 9.06 4.33 21.70
CA VAL A 78 8.61 5.72 21.77
C VAL A 78 7.75 6.04 20.54
N GLU A 79 6.56 6.62 20.78
CA GLU A 79 5.69 7.08 19.69
C GLU A 79 6.34 8.22 18.90
N ALA A 80 6.40 8.08 17.56
CA ALA A 80 6.82 9.15 16.65
C ALA A 80 5.70 10.18 16.46
N THR A 81 5.42 10.96 17.51
CA THR A 81 4.21 11.78 17.63
C THR A 81 4.01 12.75 16.46
N GLU A 82 5.06 13.41 16.00
CA GLU A 82 4.97 14.39 14.90
C GLU A 82 4.61 13.70 13.58
N ILE A 83 5.24 12.57 13.29
CA ILE A 83 4.94 11.73 12.12
C ILE A 83 3.50 11.23 12.20
N ASN A 84 3.11 10.65 13.33
CA ASN A 84 1.78 10.09 13.52
C ASN A 84 0.69 11.16 13.38
N THR A 85 0.93 12.36 13.88
CA THR A 85 0.02 13.49 13.74
C THR A 85 -0.09 13.91 12.26
N ALA A 86 1.04 14.08 11.57
CA ALA A 86 1.04 14.49 10.17
C ALA A 86 0.31 13.49 9.26
N ILE A 87 0.59 12.19 9.43
CA ILE A 87 -0.09 11.13 8.67
C ILE A 87 -1.59 11.12 9.00
N SER A 88 -1.96 11.18 10.27
CA SER A 88 -3.36 11.13 10.70
C SER A 88 -4.16 12.33 10.18
N GLU A 89 -3.62 13.52 10.27
CA GLU A 89 -4.26 14.74 9.75
C GLU A 89 -4.42 14.66 8.24
N HIS A 90 -3.39 14.19 7.51
CA HIS A 90 -3.48 14.02 6.06
C HIS A 90 -4.56 13.00 5.68
N VAL A 91 -4.55 11.81 6.30
CA VAL A 91 -5.54 10.76 6.02
C VAL A 91 -6.96 11.25 6.31
N GLN A 92 -7.19 11.88 7.46
CA GLN A 92 -8.53 12.38 7.83
C GLN A 92 -9.04 13.48 6.90
N ASN A 93 -8.15 14.36 6.43
CA ASN A 93 -8.52 15.49 5.58
C ASN A 93 -8.71 15.07 4.12
N THR A 94 -7.87 14.16 3.61
CA THR A 94 -7.84 13.77 2.20
C THR A 94 -8.74 12.58 1.93
N TYR A 95 -8.82 11.63 2.87
CA TYR A 95 -9.55 10.36 2.73
C TYR A 95 -10.59 10.18 3.85
N PRO A 96 -11.56 11.10 4.01
CA PRO A 96 -12.54 10.99 5.08
C PRO A 96 -13.39 9.73 4.92
N PHE A 97 -13.54 8.98 6.00
CA PHE A 97 -14.45 7.85 6.10
C PHE A 97 -15.66 8.28 6.92
N ARG A 98 -16.86 8.09 6.38
CA ARG A 98 -18.12 8.55 6.97
C ARG A 98 -19.11 7.42 7.03
N THR A 99 -19.70 7.25 8.18
CA THR A 99 -20.70 6.19 8.41
C THR A 99 -21.94 6.74 9.08
N SER A 100 -23.09 6.17 8.73
CA SER A 100 -24.36 6.37 9.40
C SER A 100 -25.13 5.06 9.40
N ASP A 101 -26.31 5.03 9.99
CA ASP A 101 -27.17 3.83 9.94
C ASP A 101 -27.62 3.46 8.51
N GLU A 102 -27.60 4.40 7.59
CA GLU A 102 -28.11 4.24 6.23
C GLU A 102 -27.03 4.06 5.17
N TYR A 103 -25.81 4.62 5.36
CA TYR A 103 -24.78 4.62 4.33
C TYR A 103 -23.35 4.53 4.90
N VAL A 104 -22.44 4.12 4.03
CA VAL A 104 -20.98 4.29 4.17
C VAL A 104 -20.52 5.11 2.97
N ASP A 105 -19.70 6.14 3.19
CA ASP A 105 -19.22 7.08 2.18
C ASP A 105 -17.79 7.51 2.45
N GLY A 106 -17.11 8.00 1.42
CA GLY A 106 -15.74 8.48 1.49
C GLY A 106 -14.73 7.42 1.06
N TYR A 107 -13.75 7.12 1.89
CA TYR A 107 -12.65 6.24 1.53
C TYR A 107 -12.40 5.17 2.60
N GLU A 108 -12.29 3.92 2.15
CA GLU A 108 -11.61 2.89 2.93
C GLU A 108 -10.11 3.15 2.88
N THR A 109 -9.44 3.02 4.02
CA THR A 109 -7.99 3.15 4.08
C THR A 109 -7.37 1.93 4.72
N LEU A 110 -6.31 1.44 4.10
CA LEU A 110 -5.47 0.34 4.58
C LEU A 110 -4.02 0.77 4.46
N TYR A 111 -3.13 0.13 5.18
CA TYR A 111 -1.70 0.43 5.06
C TYR A 111 -0.85 -0.83 5.05
N LYS A 112 0.34 -0.70 4.48
CA LYS A 112 1.47 -1.63 4.61
C LYS A 112 2.68 -0.84 5.06
N TRP A 113 3.68 -1.50 5.56
CA TRP A 113 4.94 -0.87 5.93
C TRP A 113 6.09 -1.84 5.78
N GLY A 114 7.28 -1.29 5.62
CA GLY A 114 8.51 -2.05 5.57
C GLY A 114 9.67 -1.26 6.14
N VAL A 115 10.70 -1.98 6.56
CA VAL A 115 11.93 -1.41 7.13
C VAL A 115 13.13 -2.04 6.46
N LYS A 116 14.10 -1.21 6.12
CA LYS A 116 15.41 -1.65 5.69
C LYS A 116 16.47 -0.67 6.20
N ASP A 117 17.50 -1.20 6.81
CA ASP A 117 18.51 -0.38 7.47
C ASP A 117 17.85 0.65 8.42
N ASN A 118 18.16 1.92 8.29
CA ASN A 118 17.56 3.00 9.10
C ASN A 118 16.42 3.73 8.39
N THR A 119 15.68 3.03 7.54
CA THR A 119 14.56 3.62 6.79
C THR A 119 13.28 2.84 7.05
N VAL A 120 12.20 3.54 7.34
CA VAL A 120 10.84 2.98 7.36
C VAL A 120 10.01 3.59 6.23
N SER A 121 9.29 2.75 5.51
CA SER A 121 8.27 3.16 4.55
C SER A 121 6.89 2.76 5.06
N ILE A 122 5.95 3.69 5.03
CA ILE A 122 4.53 3.45 5.31
C ILE A 122 3.76 3.78 4.03
N VAL A 123 3.02 2.81 3.51
CA VAL A 123 2.24 2.94 2.28
C VAL A 123 0.76 2.85 2.62
N ILE A 124 0.01 3.89 2.34
CA ILE A 124 -1.43 3.96 2.57
C ILE A 124 -2.16 3.78 1.25
N PHE A 125 -3.13 2.90 1.24
CA PHE A 125 -4.04 2.65 0.14
C PHE A 125 -5.39 3.25 0.51
N ALA A 126 -5.92 4.14 -0.33
CA ALA A 126 -7.23 4.73 -0.13
C ALA A 126 -8.14 4.37 -1.32
N LEU A 127 -9.18 3.60 -1.04
CA LEU A 127 -10.20 3.16 -1.99
C LEU A 127 -11.48 3.95 -1.77
N ALA A 128 -11.94 4.69 -2.76
CA ALA A 128 -13.23 5.36 -2.68
C ALA A 128 -14.36 4.32 -2.60
N VAL A 129 -15.27 4.47 -1.64
CA VAL A 129 -16.36 3.52 -1.41
C VAL A 129 -17.23 3.40 -2.67
N GLY A 130 -17.35 2.17 -3.18
CA GLY A 130 -18.08 1.85 -4.40
C GLY A 130 -17.31 2.00 -5.70
N GLU A 131 -16.01 2.27 -5.63
CA GLU A 131 -15.12 2.35 -6.79
C GLU A 131 -14.14 1.17 -6.83
N ASP A 132 -13.60 0.88 -8.01
CA ASP A 132 -12.66 -0.22 -8.23
C ASP A 132 -11.20 0.25 -8.34
N TYR A 133 -10.92 1.52 -8.06
CA TYR A 133 -9.58 2.07 -8.11
C TYR A 133 -9.18 2.68 -6.75
N TYR A 134 -7.91 2.64 -6.47
CA TYR A 134 -7.36 3.20 -5.24
C TYR A 134 -6.24 4.20 -5.55
N THR A 135 -6.04 5.13 -4.63
CA THR A 135 -4.87 5.98 -4.58
C THR A 135 -3.86 5.43 -3.58
N VAL A 136 -2.60 5.79 -3.76
CA VAL A 136 -1.50 5.36 -2.89
C VAL A 136 -0.76 6.59 -2.41
N GLU A 137 -0.52 6.64 -1.10
CA GLU A 137 0.37 7.61 -0.47
C GLU A 137 1.54 6.87 0.16
N VAL A 138 2.75 7.37 -0.03
CA VAL A 138 3.96 6.78 0.52
C VAL A 138 4.63 7.79 1.45
N TYR A 139 4.99 7.32 2.63
CA TYR A 139 5.71 8.08 3.64
C TYR A 139 7.01 7.35 3.97
N ASN A 140 8.13 8.00 3.71
CA ASN A 140 9.46 7.48 3.98
C ASN A 140 10.15 8.33 5.05
N TYR A 141 10.65 7.68 6.10
CA TYR A 141 11.33 8.37 7.20
C TYR A 141 12.66 7.72 7.53
N ASP A 142 13.61 8.56 7.91
CA ASP A 142 14.86 8.14 8.56
C ASP A 142 14.59 7.80 10.03
N LEU A 143 15.02 6.63 10.47
CA LEU A 143 14.75 6.15 11.84
C LEU A 143 15.68 6.78 12.90
N ASP A 144 16.84 7.31 12.51
CA ASP A 144 17.74 8.00 13.44
C ASP A 144 17.25 9.42 13.76
N THR A 145 16.70 10.12 12.75
CA THR A 145 16.30 11.53 12.87
C THR A 145 14.80 11.74 12.98
N LEU A 146 14.00 10.76 12.54
CA LEU A 146 12.55 10.83 12.35
C LEU A 146 12.11 11.93 11.37
N GLU A 147 13.01 12.31 10.46
CA GLU A 147 12.72 13.27 9.39
C GLU A 147 12.26 12.55 8.11
N PRO A 148 11.41 13.19 7.30
CA PRO A 148 11.02 12.64 6.01
C PRO A 148 12.23 12.54 5.07
N LEU A 149 12.26 11.49 4.27
CA LEU A 149 13.29 11.26 3.25
C LEU A 149 12.78 11.68 1.88
N GLU A 150 13.65 12.33 1.12
CA GLU A 150 13.42 12.59 -0.30
C GLU A 150 13.51 11.27 -1.10
N ASP A 151 12.74 11.15 -2.17
CA ASP A 151 12.65 9.93 -2.98
C ASP A 151 14.01 9.48 -3.55
N THR A 152 14.84 10.43 -3.97
CA THR A 152 16.22 10.16 -4.41
C THR A 152 17.08 9.52 -3.33
N GLU A 153 16.91 9.91 -2.08
CA GLU A 153 17.64 9.33 -0.96
C GLU A 153 17.10 7.93 -0.63
N VAL A 154 15.80 7.70 -0.74
CA VAL A 154 15.20 6.37 -0.56
C VAL A 154 15.72 5.40 -1.62
N ALA A 155 15.70 5.76 -2.91
CA ALA A 155 16.24 4.94 -3.98
C ALA A 155 17.72 4.58 -3.74
N LYS A 156 18.51 5.54 -3.31
CA LYS A 156 19.92 5.33 -2.96
C LYS A 156 20.12 4.39 -1.76
N ARG A 157 19.30 4.49 -0.71
CA ARG A 157 19.31 3.56 0.43
C ARG A 157 18.86 2.15 0.04
N LEU A 158 18.03 2.03 -1.00
CA LEU A 158 17.68 0.76 -1.62
C LEU A 158 18.83 0.18 -2.50
N GLY A 159 19.92 0.93 -2.66
CA GLY A 159 21.12 0.52 -3.40
C GLY A 159 21.04 0.79 -4.90
N MET A 160 20.17 1.70 -5.32
CA MET A 160 19.97 2.06 -6.73
C MET A 160 20.32 3.53 -6.99
N THR A 161 20.85 3.81 -8.18
CA THR A 161 20.86 5.16 -8.74
C THR A 161 19.46 5.52 -9.25
N ASP A 162 19.20 6.80 -9.49
CA ASP A 162 17.93 7.26 -10.08
C ASP A 162 17.67 6.58 -11.42
N GLU A 163 18.71 6.45 -12.28
CA GLU A 163 18.61 5.79 -13.58
C GLU A 163 18.23 4.31 -13.43
N GLU A 164 18.89 3.57 -12.53
CA GLU A 164 18.57 2.16 -12.28
C GLU A 164 17.15 1.99 -11.71
N PHE A 165 16.69 2.92 -10.86
CA PHE A 165 15.36 2.88 -10.30
C PHE A 165 14.28 3.13 -11.37
N PHE A 166 14.50 4.10 -12.25
CA PHE A 166 13.59 4.39 -13.37
C PHE A 166 13.56 3.26 -14.40
N ASP A 167 14.72 2.71 -14.76
CA ASP A 167 14.81 1.59 -15.71
C ASP A 167 14.08 0.35 -15.20
N ARG A 168 14.26 0.00 -13.92
CA ARG A 168 13.54 -1.12 -13.31
C ARG A 168 12.03 -0.89 -13.24
N THR A 169 11.60 0.33 -12.97
CA THR A 169 10.18 0.69 -13.01
C THR A 169 9.61 0.49 -14.42
N ALA A 170 10.35 0.93 -15.46
CA ALA A 170 9.96 0.74 -16.85
C ALA A 170 9.92 -0.76 -17.26
N GLU A 171 10.89 -1.56 -16.78
CA GLU A 171 10.89 -3.01 -16.99
C GLU A 171 9.62 -3.66 -16.42
N ILE A 172 9.25 -3.33 -15.17
CA ILE A 172 8.03 -3.85 -14.55
C ILE A 172 6.77 -3.42 -15.29
N PHE A 173 6.71 -2.17 -15.76
CA PHE A 173 5.59 -1.72 -16.59
C PHE A 173 5.46 -2.55 -17.87
N ASN A 174 6.57 -2.83 -18.56
CA ASN A 174 6.58 -3.70 -19.73
C ASN A 174 6.13 -5.13 -19.38
N GLU A 175 6.67 -5.71 -18.30
CA GLU A 175 6.30 -7.06 -17.88
C GLU A 175 4.82 -7.20 -17.52
N ARG A 176 4.25 -6.20 -16.85
CA ARG A 176 2.87 -6.25 -16.33
C ARG A 176 1.82 -5.82 -17.34
N TYR A 177 2.15 -4.86 -18.20
CA TYR A 177 1.15 -4.17 -19.03
C TYR A 177 1.36 -4.30 -20.54
N ASP A 178 2.43 -4.98 -21.02
CA ASP A 178 2.58 -5.24 -22.44
C ASP A 178 1.37 -6.03 -22.99
N GLY A 179 0.74 -5.50 -24.03
CA GLY A 179 -0.45 -6.06 -24.65
C GLY A 179 -1.77 -5.85 -23.88
N ILE A 180 -1.78 -5.09 -22.77
CA ILE A 180 -3.00 -4.70 -22.08
C ILE A 180 -3.63 -3.48 -22.78
N ALA A 181 -4.73 -3.68 -23.49
CA ALA A 181 -5.34 -2.67 -24.35
C ALA A 181 -5.87 -1.43 -23.60
N ASP A 182 -6.22 -1.56 -22.32
CA ASP A 182 -6.75 -0.49 -21.51
C ASP A 182 -5.67 0.43 -20.93
N ILE A 183 -4.39 0.04 -21.01
CA ILE A 183 -3.26 0.80 -20.46
C ILE A 183 -2.49 1.52 -21.58
N ASP A 184 -2.21 2.80 -21.38
CA ASP A 184 -1.28 3.57 -22.21
C ASP A 184 0.14 3.36 -21.68
N LEU A 185 0.73 2.23 -22.06
CA LEU A 185 2.05 1.81 -21.59
C LEU A 185 3.14 2.80 -22.00
N GLU A 186 3.09 3.32 -23.25
CA GLU A 186 4.06 4.29 -23.76
C GLU A 186 4.03 5.57 -22.90
N LYS A 187 2.83 6.10 -22.64
CA LYS A 187 2.67 7.26 -21.77
C LYS A 187 3.10 6.98 -20.33
N SER A 188 2.75 5.82 -19.78
CA SER A 188 3.12 5.45 -18.41
C SER A 188 4.64 5.39 -18.24
N ILE A 189 5.36 4.81 -19.21
CA ILE A 189 6.83 4.78 -19.20
C ILE A 189 7.44 6.18 -19.41
N ALA A 190 6.88 6.96 -20.34
CA ALA A 190 7.40 8.31 -20.64
C ALA A 190 7.25 9.31 -19.47
N GLN A 191 6.41 8.99 -18.49
CA GLN A 191 6.16 9.81 -17.31
C GLN A 191 6.87 9.28 -16.05
N ILE A 192 7.82 8.35 -16.19
CA ILE A 192 8.60 7.86 -15.05
C ILE A 192 9.58 8.95 -14.60
N ASP A 193 9.23 9.62 -13.52
CA ASP A 193 10.02 10.58 -12.77
C ASP A 193 9.52 10.66 -11.32
N TYR A 194 10.23 11.34 -10.43
CA TYR A 194 9.83 11.46 -9.02
C TYR A 194 8.59 12.32 -8.75
N TYR A 195 7.91 12.85 -9.77
CA TYR A 195 6.58 13.43 -9.63
C TYR A 195 5.48 12.37 -9.75
N ASN A 196 5.77 11.27 -10.45
CA ASN A 196 4.81 10.22 -10.82
C ASN A 196 5.11 8.86 -10.20
N ILE A 197 6.29 8.71 -9.59
CA ILE A 197 6.71 7.49 -8.90
C ILE A 197 7.35 7.81 -7.56
N THR A 198 7.14 6.95 -6.58
CA THR A 198 7.72 7.09 -5.25
C THR A 198 8.32 5.76 -4.80
N PRO A 199 9.63 5.68 -4.49
CA PRO A 199 10.24 4.48 -3.93
C PRO A 199 9.73 4.20 -2.53
N TYR A 200 9.66 2.91 -2.18
CA TYR A 200 9.35 2.48 -0.81
C TYR A 200 10.00 1.14 -0.49
N ILE A 201 10.01 0.79 0.78
CA ILE A 201 10.46 -0.51 1.27
C ILE A 201 9.24 -1.41 1.45
N THR A 202 9.25 -2.60 0.83
CA THR A 202 8.18 -3.58 0.98
C THR A 202 8.19 -4.20 2.39
N PRO A 203 7.10 -4.84 2.83
CA PRO A 203 7.09 -5.55 4.13
C PRO A 203 8.20 -6.59 4.27
N GLU A 204 8.70 -7.15 3.17
CA GLU A 204 9.78 -8.13 3.10
C GLU A 204 11.18 -7.47 3.13
N GLY A 205 11.25 -6.13 3.12
CA GLY A 205 12.51 -5.36 3.10
C GLY A 205 13.11 -5.18 1.70
N ASN A 206 12.36 -5.49 0.65
CA ASN A 206 12.78 -5.31 -0.74
C ASN A 206 12.48 -3.89 -1.24
N ALA A 207 13.04 -3.56 -2.40
CA ALA A 207 12.70 -2.33 -3.09
C ALA A 207 11.29 -2.42 -3.69
N GLY A 208 10.50 -1.37 -3.52
CA GLY A 208 9.21 -1.21 -4.14
C GLY A 208 9.06 0.16 -4.77
N VAL A 209 8.10 0.30 -5.66
CA VAL A 209 7.70 1.56 -6.28
C VAL A 209 6.18 1.71 -6.26
N ALA A 210 5.70 2.86 -5.81
CA ALA A 210 4.36 3.34 -6.07
C ALA A 210 4.42 4.19 -7.33
N ALA A 211 3.66 3.84 -8.37
CA ALA A 211 3.79 4.46 -9.68
C ALA A 211 2.45 4.72 -10.33
N CYS A 212 2.35 5.85 -11.05
CA CYS A 212 1.16 6.25 -11.76
C CYS A 212 1.02 5.49 -13.09
N ILE A 213 -0.15 4.91 -13.32
CA ILE A 213 -0.53 4.23 -14.55
C ILE A 213 -1.54 5.08 -15.30
N TYR A 214 -1.33 5.25 -16.59
CA TYR A 214 -2.23 5.98 -17.48
C TYR A 214 -3.08 5.04 -18.31
N TYR A 215 -4.34 5.38 -18.50
CA TYR A 215 -5.28 4.58 -19.28
C TYR A 215 -5.32 5.02 -20.74
N ALA A 216 -5.36 4.05 -21.65
CA ALA A 216 -5.37 4.27 -23.09
C ALA A 216 -6.65 4.97 -23.57
N PRO A 217 -6.59 5.76 -24.66
CA PRO A 217 -7.78 6.27 -25.33
C PRO A 217 -8.73 5.14 -25.72
N GLY A 218 -9.98 5.21 -25.28
CA GLY A 218 -11.00 4.17 -25.50
C GLY A 218 -11.22 3.25 -24.31
N SER A 219 -10.36 3.26 -23.29
CA SER A 219 -10.66 2.68 -22.00
C SER A 219 -11.81 3.45 -21.31
N GLN A 220 -12.65 2.76 -20.55
CA GLN A 220 -13.65 3.40 -19.71
C GLN A 220 -13.03 4.29 -18.62
N PHE A 221 -11.76 4.10 -18.32
CA PHE A 221 -10.98 4.87 -17.35
C PHE A 221 -10.12 5.98 -18.00
N TYR A 222 -10.29 6.24 -19.31
CA TYR A 222 -9.49 7.23 -20.01
C TYR A 222 -9.57 8.62 -19.34
N GLY A 223 -8.40 9.22 -19.13
CA GLY A 223 -8.27 10.50 -18.41
C GLY A 223 -8.18 10.38 -16.90
N MET A 224 -8.28 9.16 -16.37
CA MET A 224 -7.97 8.87 -14.97
C MET A 224 -6.50 8.46 -14.81
N GLU A 225 -5.99 8.67 -13.64
CA GLU A 225 -4.68 8.21 -13.19
C GLU A 225 -4.89 7.23 -12.06
N SER A 226 -4.10 6.17 -12.02
CA SER A 226 -4.15 5.18 -10.95
C SER A 226 -2.77 4.88 -10.44
N MET A 227 -2.55 5.13 -9.16
CA MET A 227 -1.31 4.71 -8.49
C MET A 227 -1.35 3.21 -8.25
N ARG A 228 -0.22 2.54 -8.51
CA ARG A 228 -0.03 1.12 -8.28
C ARG A 228 1.28 0.88 -7.55
N CYS A 229 1.32 -0.16 -6.73
CA CYS A 229 2.53 -0.59 -6.03
C CYS A 229 3.12 -1.83 -6.69
N PHE A 230 4.43 -1.82 -6.89
CA PHE A 230 5.19 -2.95 -7.44
C PHE A 230 6.42 -3.21 -6.57
N GLU A 231 6.85 -4.46 -6.53
CA GLU A 231 8.16 -4.86 -6.05
C GLU A 231 9.14 -4.85 -7.23
N LEU A 232 10.34 -4.27 -7.02
CA LEU A 232 11.38 -4.09 -8.03
C LEU A 232 12.39 -5.24 -8.06
#